data_3152ff8f38c048d5aed4177cdec4d2f9
#
_entry.id   3152ff8f38c048d5aed4177cdec4d2f9
#
_cell.length_a   1.000
_cell.length_b   1.000
_cell.length_c   1.000
_cell.angle_alpha   90.00
_cell.angle_beta   90.00
_cell.angle_gamma   90.00
#
_symmetry.space_group_name_H-M   'P 1'
#
loop_
_entity.id
_entity.type
_entity.pdbx_description
1 polymer ?
#
loop_
_entity_poly.entity_id
_entity_poly.type
_entity_poly.pdbx_seq_one_letter_code
_entity_poly.pdbx_strand_id
1 'polypeptide(L)'
;ATKDFLENEKQFHLGVIPTEQSNPLTKNLSATIAKDTAQGVKTILSADKYIAKVAGEQFKTPEFEAFVSDIKRCMDERKKVVFSSVGASGRMAIQMDGAWRTFWQGLVDKIPAHRFEFLEMAEVVSSFTTGGDRALVRSVENFEDYMTFGAKQVDEAEMGPGDVLVALSECGLSASINGSAVRGYELGVKTYYLFCNPEKILRTHLDRARAVFECLDEYAANKKKGIDNGKYIVKIPLFVGNMAVSGSTRMQVTTVELLAAGAALEVAANRWLKENLTEQELSVIGGQMLSLDEYAEAFVSLNKQLSSGKALKGLAKAVDFEVNTYNQKGLVTYITHQYLLDIMTDTTERQPTFTLPPFRKFNDHTSEVSWAYIKDPLYPNEVAWQHVFRRPIKGLEWSKEDYIKMNASQDIINNPPMVSGNEVLE
;
A
#
# COMPACT_ATOMS: atom_id res chain seq x y z
N ALA A 1 -19.75 -25.88 15.84
CA ALA A 1 -18.77 -24.82 15.62
C ALA A 1 -17.50 -25.35 14.94
N THR A 2 -16.59 -26.11 15.61
CA THR A 2 -15.30 -26.53 14.99
C THR A 2 -15.48 -27.38 13.74
N LYS A 3 -16.41 -28.37 13.76
CA LYS A 3 -16.67 -29.21 12.57
C LYS A 3 -17.27 -28.38 11.44
N ASP A 4 -18.16 -27.49 11.74
CA ASP A 4 -18.80 -26.57 10.80
C ASP A 4 -17.76 -25.62 10.16
N PHE A 5 -16.88 -25.00 10.97
CA PHE A 5 -15.75 -24.20 10.48
C PHE A 5 -14.87 -25.01 9.51
N LEU A 6 -14.49 -26.24 9.87
CA LEU A 6 -13.61 -27.05 9.04
C LEU A 6 -14.25 -27.53 7.73
N GLU A 7 -15.57 -27.76 7.72
CA GLU A 7 -16.28 -28.30 6.57
C GLU A 7 -16.88 -27.22 5.65
N ASN A 8 -17.41 -26.13 6.24
CA ASN A 8 -18.25 -25.15 5.53
C ASN A 8 -17.63 -23.76 5.40
N GLU A 9 -16.63 -23.40 6.25
CA GLU A 9 -16.08 -22.06 6.28
C GLU A 9 -14.65 -21.99 5.72
N LYS A 10 -14.40 -22.73 4.63
CA LYS A 10 -13.06 -22.83 4.01
C LYS A 10 -12.44 -21.49 3.61
N GLN A 11 -13.24 -20.48 3.34
CA GLN A 11 -12.79 -19.12 3.02
C GLN A 11 -12.01 -18.46 4.16
N PHE A 12 -12.13 -18.97 5.39
CA PHE A 12 -11.40 -18.49 6.57
C PHE A 12 -10.20 -19.39 6.95
N HIS A 13 -9.90 -20.42 6.18
CA HIS A 13 -8.75 -21.31 6.43
C HIS A 13 -7.45 -20.65 5.95
N LEU A 14 -7.13 -19.46 6.47
CA LEU A 14 -5.99 -18.66 6.02
C LEU A 14 -4.62 -19.22 6.44
N GLY A 15 -4.56 -20.13 7.39
CA GLY A 15 -3.31 -20.72 7.86
C GLY A 15 -2.48 -21.47 6.81
N VAL A 16 -3.03 -21.72 5.61
CA VAL A 16 -2.31 -22.33 4.49
C VAL A 16 -1.43 -21.34 3.73
N ILE A 17 -1.69 -20.03 3.87
CA ILE A 17 -0.94 -19.00 3.15
C ILE A 17 0.26 -18.51 3.98
N PRO A 18 1.42 -18.31 3.34
CA PRO A 18 2.64 -17.87 4.02
C PRO A 18 2.52 -16.55 4.77
N THR A 19 1.70 -15.60 4.30
CA THR A 19 1.48 -14.32 4.99
C THR A 19 0.85 -14.48 6.38
N GLU A 20 0.15 -15.58 6.64
CA GLU A 20 -0.44 -15.92 7.95
C GLU A 20 0.46 -16.80 8.80
N GLN A 21 1.61 -17.24 8.27
CA GLN A 21 2.51 -18.15 8.96
C GLN A 21 3.69 -17.41 9.59
N SER A 22 4.18 -17.93 10.71
CA SER A 22 5.37 -17.40 11.39
C SER A 22 6.63 -17.60 10.55
N ASN A 23 7.47 -16.56 10.46
CA ASN A 23 8.77 -16.66 9.83
C ASN A 23 9.73 -17.49 10.72
N PRO A 24 10.40 -18.49 10.16
CA PRO A 24 11.36 -19.31 10.95
C PRO A 24 12.46 -18.48 11.62
N LEU A 25 12.87 -17.34 11.03
CA LEU A 25 13.90 -16.47 11.58
C LEU A 25 13.45 -15.73 12.84
N THR A 26 12.15 -15.42 12.92
CA THR A 26 11.56 -14.62 14.02
C THR A 26 10.78 -15.46 15.03
N LYS A 27 10.82 -16.80 14.92
CA LYS A 27 10.04 -17.70 15.78
C LYS A 27 10.21 -17.44 17.29
N ASN A 28 11.43 -17.05 17.71
CA ASN A 28 11.74 -16.75 19.10
C ASN A 28 11.90 -15.26 19.38
N LEU A 29 11.31 -14.39 18.54
CA LEU A 29 11.51 -12.95 18.60
C LEU A 29 11.21 -12.36 19.97
N SER A 30 10.06 -12.70 20.59
CA SER A 30 9.66 -12.18 21.91
C SER A 30 10.71 -12.48 22.99
N ALA A 31 11.23 -13.69 23.04
CA ALA A 31 12.26 -14.06 24.01
C ALA A 31 13.61 -13.38 23.69
N THR A 32 13.92 -13.20 22.42
CA THR A 32 15.15 -12.54 21.98
C THR A 32 15.14 -11.07 22.32
N ILE A 33 14.08 -10.34 21.96
CA ILE A 33 13.98 -8.90 22.19
C ILE A 33 13.87 -8.54 23.67
N ALA A 34 13.19 -9.40 24.47
CA ALA A 34 13.11 -9.23 25.93
C ALA A 34 14.47 -9.37 26.61
N LYS A 35 15.39 -10.13 26.04
CA LYS A 35 16.75 -10.32 26.57
C LYS A 35 17.74 -9.29 26.03
N ASP A 36 17.62 -8.94 24.75
CA ASP A 36 18.51 -8.03 24.04
C ASP A 36 17.72 -7.35 22.92
N THR A 37 17.33 -6.08 23.13
CA THR A 37 16.53 -5.32 22.18
C THR A 37 17.22 -5.16 20.82
N ALA A 38 18.53 -4.90 20.83
CA ALA A 38 19.29 -4.75 19.57
C ALA A 38 19.31 -6.05 18.77
N GLN A 39 19.47 -7.20 19.44
CA GLN A 39 19.41 -8.50 18.79
C GLN A 39 17.99 -8.79 18.28
N GLY A 40 16.94 -8.40 19.01
CA GLY A 40 15.55 -8.50 18.56
C GLY A 40 15.28 -7.70 17.30
N VAL A 41 15.67 -6.43 17.27
CA VAL A 41 15.57 -5.55 16.10
C VAL A 41 16.34 -6.15 14.91
N LYS A 42 17.55 -6.61 15.13
CA LYS A 42 18.34 -7.28 14.08
C LYS A 42 17.65 -8.54 13.55
N THR A 43 16.97 -9.28 14.42
CA THR A 43 16.22 -10.49 14.05
C THR A 43 15.03 -10.14 13.14
N ILE A 44 14.29 -9.08 13.43
CA ILE A 44 13.19 -8.58 12.56
C ILE A 44 13.76 -8.20 11.19
N LEU A 45 14.79 -7.35 11.15
CA LEU A 45 15.44 -6.90 9.91
C LEU A 45 16.03 -8.05 9.08
N SER A 46 16.37 -9.18 9.71
CA SER A 46 16.86 -10.36 8.99
C SER A 46 15.79 -11.04 8.13
N ALA A 47 14.50 -10.82 8.42
CA ALA A 47 13.40 -11.32 7.62
C ALA A 47 13.28 -10.60 6.27
N ASP A 48 13.80 -9.38 6.18
CA ASP A 48 13.73 -8.54 4.96
C ASP A 48 14.77 -8.96 3.88
N LYS A 49 15.63 -9.91 4.18
CA LYS A 49 16.69 -10.35 3.25
C LYS A 49 16.18 -10.84 1.89
N TYR A 50 14.93 -11.29 1.82
CA TYR A 50 14.31 -11.78 0.59
C TYR A 50 13.71 -10.67 -0.27
N ILE A 51 13.46 -9.49 0.29
CA ILE A 51 12.80 -8.37 -0.40
C ILE A 51 13.58 -7.95 -1.62
N ALA A 52 14.85 -7.60 -1.46
CA ALA A 52 15.70 -7.18 -2.57
C ALA A 52 15.85 -8.26 -3.65
N LYS A 53 15.92 -9.54 -3.23
CA LYS A 53 16.00 -10.66 -4.16
C LYS A 53 14.75 -10.75 -5.02
N VAL A 54 13.58 -10.78 -4.40
CA VAL A 54 12.30 -10.90 -5.09
C VAL A 54 12.03 -9.68 -5.99
N ALA A 55 12.25 -8.48 -5.48
CA ALA A 55 12.13 -7.25 -6.27
C ALA A 55 13.10 -7.27 -7.47
N GLY A 56 14.37 -7.59 -7.26
CA GLY A 56 15.37 -7.65 -8.33
C GLY A 56 15.12 -8.75 -9.36
N GLU A 57 14.47 -9.86 -9.00
CA GLU A 57 14.01 -10.87 -9.95
C GLU A 57 12.84 -10.32 -10.79
N GLN A 58 11.87 -9.65 -10.17
CA GLN A 58 10.74 -9.03 -10.88
C GLN A 58 11.17 -7.89 -11.79
N PHE A 59 12.11 -7.05 -11.36
CA PHE A 59 12.63 -5.93 -12.16
C PHE A 59 13.19 -6.33 -13.53
N LYS A 60 13.57 -7.60 -13.68
CA LYS A 60 14.13 -8.17 -14.94
C LYS A 60 13.08 -8.83 -15.82
N THR A 61 11.82 -8.86 -15.38
CA THR A 61 10.74 -9.49 -16.16
C THR A 61 10.19 -8.53 -17.23
N PRO A 62 9.76 -9.07 -18.40
CA PRO A 62 9.09 -8.25 -19.40
C PRO A 62 7.80 -7.60 -18.89
N GLU A 63 7.12 -8.24 -17.94
CA GLU A 63 5.91 -7.76 -17.31
C GLU A 63 6.19 -6.51 -16.46
N PHE A 64 7.31 -6.48 -15.76
CA PHE A 64 7.70 -5.31 -14.96
C PHE A 64 8.16 -4.15 -15.84
N GLU A 65 8.91 -4.43 -16.91
CA GLU A 65 9.30 -3.40 -17.89
C GLU A 65 8.05 -2.82 -18.60
N ALA A 66 7.05 -3.65 -18.91
CA ALA A 66 5.78 -3.18 -19.44
C ALA A 66 5.05 -2.27 -18.44
N PHE A 67 5.11 -2.59 -17.15
CA PHE A 67 4.54 -1.76 -16.09
C PHE A 67 5.18 -0.38 -16.04
N VAL A 68 6.52 -0.30 -16.00
CA VAL A 68 7.25 0.98 -16.04
C VAL A 68 6.95 1.78 -17.30
N SER A 69 6.93 1.09 -18.46
CA SER A 69 6.66 1.73 -19.76
C SER A 69 5.22 2.25 -19.86
N ASP A 70 4.25 1.55 -19.30
CA ASP A 70 2.86 2.00 -19.28
C ASP A 70 2.63 3.19 -18.34
N ILE A 71 3.34 3.26 -17.20
CA ILE A 71 3.35 4.46 -16.35
C ILE A 71 3.91 5.65 -17.14
N LYS A 72 5.06 5.47 -17.78
CA LYS A 72 5.67 6.54 -18.60
C LYS A 72 4.75 6.99 -19.73
N ARG A 73 4.08 6.05 -20.42
CA ARG A 73 3.08 6.35 -21.44
C ARG A 73 1.91 7.18 -20.87
N CYS A 74 1.41 6.83 -19.68
CA CYS A 74 0.39 7.64 -19.01
C CYS A 74 0.87 9.07 -18.74
N MET A 75 2.14 9.26 -18.41
CA MET A 75 2.72 10.60 -18.28
C MET A 75 2.72 11.35 -19.60
N ASP A 76 3.13 10.72 -20.71
CA ASP A 76 3.16 11.33 -22.04
C ASP A 76 1.76 11.72 -22.52
N GLU A 77 0.77 10.85 -22.30
CA GLU A 77 -0.58 11.00 -22.81
C GLU A 77 -1.55 11.69 -21.83
N ARG A 78 -1.08 12.06 -20.63
CA ARG A 78 -1.89 12.63 -19.54
C ARG A 78 -3.05 11.68 -19.14
N LYS A 79 -2.75 10.38 -19.14
CA LYS A 79 -3.64 9.32 -18.65
C LYS A 79 -3.42 9.07 -17.17
N LYS A 80 -4.36 8.35 -16.55
CA LYS A 80 -4.33 8.07 -15.12
C LYS A 80 -3.52 6.81 -14.82
N VAL A 81 -2.75 6.84 -13.75
CA VAL A 81 -2.22 5.67 -13.04
C VAL A 81 -2.84 5.65 -11.65
N VAL A 82 -3.70 4.67 -11.40
CA VAL A 82 -4.47 4.62 -10.16
C VAL A 82 -4.10 3.39 -9.34
N PHE A 83 -3.71 3.60 -8.09
CA PHE A 83 -3.45 2.52 -7.13
C PHE A 83 -4.73 2.19 -6.37
N SER A 84 -5.17 0.93 -6.44
CA SER A 84 -6.25 0.36 -5.63
C SER A 84 -5.67 -0.57 -4.58
N SER A 85 -6.01 -0.35 -3.31
CA SER A 85 -5.38 -1.09 -2.21
C SER A 85 -6.22 -1.07 -0.93
N VAL A 86 -5.79 -1.81 0.10
CA VAL A 86 -6.47 -1.93 1.39
C VAL A 86 -5.46 -2.11 2.53
N GLY A 87 -5.82 -1.76 3.74
CA GLY A 87 -4.98 -1.98 4.92
C GLY A 87 -3.63 -1.26 4.85
N ALA A 88 -2.53 -1.97 5.09
CA ALA A 88 -1.18 -1.40 5.06
C ALA A 88 -0.77 -0.99 3.63
N SER A 89 -1.08 -1.79 2.60
CA SER A 89 -0.85 -1.39 1.21
C SER A 89 -1.70 -0.18 0.80
N GLY A 90 -2.91 -0.02 1.40
CA GLY A 90 -3.72 1.18 1.20
C GLY A 90 -3.03 2.45 1.68
N ARG A 91 -2.43 2.41 2.85
CA ARG A 91 -1.65 3.52 3.40
C ARG A 91 -0.43 3.83 2.55
N MET A 92 0.28 2.79 2.11
CA MET A 92 1.41 2.91 1.20
C MET A 92 1.04 3.54 -0.14
N ALA A 93 -0.10 3.16 -0.72
CA ALA A 93 -0.57 3.73 -1.98
C ALA A 93 -0.86 5.23 -1.85
N ILE A 94 -1.49 5.65 -0.74
CA ILE A 94 -1.71 7.07 -0.44
C ILE A 94 -0.38 7.81 -0.23
N GLN A 95 0.59 7.19 0.43
CA GLN A 95 1.92 7.75 0.60
C GLN A 95 2.63 7.96 -0.74
N MET A 96 2.57 6.99 -1.65
CA MET A 96 3.13 7.12 -3.00
C MET A 96 2.45 8.23 -3.80
N ASP A 97 1.11 8.36 -3.73
CA ASP A 97 0.33 9.45 -4.34
C ASP A 97 0.80 10.81 -3.79
N GLY A 98 0.88 10.96 -2.47
CA GLY A 98 1.36 12.19 -1.83
C GLY A 98 2.82 12.53 -2.17
N ALA A 99 3.71 11.54 -2.20
CA ALA A 99 5.12 11.72 -2.57
C ALA A 99 5.27 12.12 -4.04
N TRP A 100 4.51 11.49 -4.95
CA TRP A 100 4.46 11.84 -6.37
C TRP A 100 4.04 13.30 -6.57
N ARG A 101 2.94 13.73 -5.96
CA ARG A 101 2.47 15.11 -6.04
C ARG A 101 3.48 16.10 -5.44
N THR A 102 4.06 15.76 -4.31
CA THR A 102 5.07 16.60 -3.65
C THR A 102 6.29 16.79 -4.53
N PHE A 103 6.75 15.75 -5.22
CA PHE A 103 7.87 15.81 -6.13
C PHE A 103 7.58 16.77 -7.30
N TRP A 104 6.50 16.52 -8.05
CA TRP A 104 6.18 17.33 -9.23
C TRP A 104 5.82 18.78 -8.89
N GLN A 105 5.03 19.01 -7.86
CA GLN A 105 4.72 20.36 -7.39
C GLN A 105 5.97 21.09 -6.88
N GLY A 106 6.91 20.38 -6.29
CA GLY A 106 8.18 20.93 -5.83
C GLY A 106 9.14 21.35 -6.98
N LEU A 107 8.93 20.87 -8.19
CA LEU A 107 9.69 21.29 -9.38
C LEU A 107 9.19 22.60 -9.98
N VAL A 108 7.95 22.99 -9.70
CA VAL A 108 7.31 24.20 -10.27
C VAL A 108 8.12 25.47 -10.00
N ASP A 109 8.63 25.61 -8.78
CA ASP A 109 9.43 26.78 -8.41
C ASP A 109 10.90 26.64 -8.82
N LYS A 110 11.39 25.42 -8.99
CA LYS A 110 12.77 25.14 -9.40
C LYS A 110 12.99 25.32 -10.89
N ILE A 111 12.01 24.95 -11.71
CA ILE A 111 12.06 25.00 -13.17
C ILE A 111 10.74 25.61 -13.69
N PRO A 112 10.57 26.94 -13.55
CA PRO A 112 9.30 27.61 -13.86
C PRO A 112 8.87 27.50 -15.34
N ALA A 113 9.82 27.24 -16.27
CA ALA A 113 9.53 27.06 -17.69
C ALA A 113 8.53 25.88 -17.93
N HIS A 114 8.57 24.84 -17.10
CA HIS A 114 7.73 23.64 -17.19
C HIS A 114 6.59 23.60 -16.15
N ARG A 115 6.21 24.75 -15.60
CA ARG A 115 5.22 24.85 -14.52
C ARG A 115 3.92 24.09 -14.81
N PHE A 116 3.34 24.29 -15.99
CA PHE A 116 2.06 23.68 -16.33
C PHE A 116 2.19 22.17 -16.50
N GLU A 117 3.25 21.71 -17.15
CA GLU A 117 3.54 20.28 -17.32
C GLU A 117 3.72 19.57 -15.98
N PHE A 118 4.45 20.17 -15.04
CA PHE A 118 4.65 19.59 -13.71
C PHE A 118 3.37 19.53 -12.88
N LEU A 119 2.49 20.52 -13.00
CA LEU A 119 1.18 20.47 -12.35
C LEU A 119 0.30 19.38 -12.96
N GLU A 120 0.33 19.17 -14.27
CA GLU A 120 -0.35 18.05 -14.93
C GLU A 120 0.24 16.70 -14.49
N MET A 121 1.58 16.60 -14.42
CA MET A 121 2.24 15.37 -13.93
C MET A 121 1.85 15.00 -12.51
N ALA A 122 1.66 15.99 -11.64
CA ALA A 122 1.20 15.75 -10.28
C ALA A 122 -0.16 15.03 -10.21
N GLU A 123 -1.00 15.17 -11.24
CA GLU A 123 -2.32 14.55 -11.32
C GLU A 123 -2.35 13.20 -12.03
N VAL A 124 -1.26 12.77 -12.68
CA VAL A 124 -1.18 11.49 -13.40
C VAL A 124 -1.34 10.30 -12.43
N VAL A 125 -0.70 10.36 -11.27
CA VAL A 125 -0.78 9.29 -10.26
C VAL A 125 -1.79 9.67 -9.19
N SER A 126 -2.64 8.72 -8.86
CA SER A 126 -3.57 8.84 -7.74
C SER A 126 -3.80 7.48 -7.08
N SER A 127 -4.45 7.50 -5.91
CA SER A 127 -4.77 6.30 -5.17
C SER A 127 -6.17 6.35 -4.60
N PHE A 128 -6.75 5.18 -4.38
CA PHE A 128 -7.86 5.00 -3.45
C PHE A 128 -7.62 3.76 -2.59
N THR A 129 -8.08 3.80 -1.36
CA THR A 129 -8.06 2.65 -0.46
C THR A 129 -9.48 2.22 -0.13
N THR A 130 -9.65 0.93 0.12
CA THR A 130 -10.93 0.40 0.59
C THR A 130 -11.34 1.09 1.89
N GLY A 131 -12.51 1.72 1.90
CA GLY A 131 -12.99 2.54 3.02
C GLY A 131 -12.61 4.02 2.94
N GLY A 132 -11.98 4.48 1.84
CA GLY A 132 -11.56 5.87 1.66
C GLY A 132 -10.40 6.28 2.59
N ASP A 133 -10.05 7.56 2.58
CA ASP A 133 -8.96 8.09 3.42
C ASP A 133 -9.22 7.96 4.93
N ARG A 134 -10.48 7.75 5.33
CA ARG A 134 -10.85 7.39 6.70
C ARG A 134 -10.10 6.18 7.22
N ALA A 135 -9.81 5.21 6.34
CA ALA A 135 -9.06 4.00 6.71
C ALA A 135 -7.63 4.27 7.19
N LEU A 136 -7.06 5.46 6.96
CA LEU A 136 -5.79 5.89 7.54
C LEU A 136 -5.87 6.08 9.05
N VAL A 137 -6.99 6.61 9.52
CA VAL A 137 -7.20 6.92 10.95
C VAL A 137 -7.83 5.75 11.68
N ARG A 138 -8.78 5.07 11.02
CA ARG A 138 -9.52 3.95 11.58
C ARG A 138 -9.91 2.97 10.49
N SER A 139 -9.54 1.71 10.65
CA SER A 139 -9.93 0.64 9.73
C SER A 139 -11.44 0.57 9.57
N VAL A 140 -11.91 0.39 8.34
CA VAL A 140 -13.33 0.21 8.04
C VAL A 140 -13.57 -1.29 7.87
N GLU A 141 -14.10 -1.89 8.94
CA GLU A 141 -14.32 -3.34 9.00
C GLU A 141 -15.28 -3.82 7.91
N ASN A 142 -15.06 -5.04 7.44
CA ASN A 142 -15.86 -5.76 6.43
C ASN A 142 -15.86 -5.14 5.02
N PHE A 143 -15.30 -3.96 4.77
CA PHE A 143 -15.25 -3.38 3.42
C PHE A 143 -14.39 -4.19 2.47
N GLU A 144 -13.31 -4.79 2.96
CA GLU A 144 -12.41 -5.61 2.15
C GLU A 144 -13.04 -6.92 1.63
N ASP A 145 -14.18 -7.35 2.19
CA ASP A 145 -14.83 -8.61 1.85
C ASP A 145 -15.76 -8.51 0.62
N TYR A 146 -15.99 -7.31 0.07
CA TYR A 146 -16.89 -7.08 -1.04
C TYR A 146 -16.16 -6.69 -2.33
N MET A 147 -16.19 -7.56 -3.35
CA MET A 147 -15.67 -7.25 -4.69
C MET A 147 -16.37 -6.05 -5.31
N THR A 148 -17.67 -5.91 -5.07
CA THR A 148 -18.50 -4.81 -5.58
C THR A 148 -18.07 -3.45 -5.07
N PHE A 149 -17.51 -3.37 -3.85
CA PHE A 149 -17.01 -2.12 -3.30
C PHE A 149 -15.76 -1.63 -4.03
N GLY A 150 -14.82 -2.54 -4.29
CA GLY A 150 -13.65 -2.21 -5.10
C GLY A 150 -14.01 -1.85 -6.54
N ALA A 151 -14.95 -2.58 -7.15
CA ALA A 151 -15.44 -2.27 -8.49
C ALA A 151 -16.07 -0.86 -8.56
N LYS A 152 -16.90 -0.50 -7.57
CA LYS A 152 -17.51 0.85 -7.48
C LYS A 152 -16.44 1.94 -7.35
N GLN A 153 -15.39 1.72 -6.57
CA GLN A 153 -14.31 2.71 -6.44
C GLN A 153 -13.54 2.90 -7.78
N VAL A 154 -13.39 1.85 -8.60
CA VAL A 154 -12.85 1.99 -9.96
C VAL A 154 -13.77 2.80 -10.85
N ASP A 155 -15.09 2.57 -10.78
CA ASP A 155 -16.07 3.36 -11.53
C ASP A 155 -16.05 4.84 -11.10
N GLU A 156 -15.94 5.12 -9.78
CA GLU A 156 -15.82 6.48 -9.23
C GLU A 156 -14.50 7.17 -9.60
N ALA A 157 -13.45 6.41 -9.86
CA ALA A 157 -12.20 6.94 -10.39
C ALA A 157 -12.28 7.29 -11.90
N GLU A 158 -13.42 7.01 -12.54
CA GLU A 158 -13.70 7.30 -13.95
C GLU A 158 -12.58 6.80 -14.86
N MET A 159 -12.18 5.55 -14.67
CA MET A 159 -11.12 4.92 -15.44
C MET A 159 -11.63 4.33 -16.75
N GLY A 160 -10.77 4.33 -17.78
CA GLY A 160 -11.07 3.79 -19.08
C GLY A 160 -9.84 3.36 -19.88
N PRO A 161 -10.03 2.99 -21.16
CA PRO A 161 -8.93 2.61 -22.04
C PRO A 161 -7.84 3.69 -22.10
N GLY A 162 -6.59 3.26 -21.98
CA GLY A 162 -5.43 4.13 -21.91
C GLY A 162 -4.95 4.42 -20.48
N ASP A 163 -5.80 4.25 -19.46
CA ASP A 163 -5.39 4.34 -18.07
C ASP A 163 -4.71 3.05 -17.58
N VAL A 164 -4.02 3.16 -16.45
CA VAL A 164 -3.38 2.04 -15.75
C VAL A 164 -3.98 1.91 -14.36
N LEU A 165 -4.45 0.71 -14.02
CA LEU A 165 -4.85 0.32 -12.67
C LEU A 165 -3.78 -0.58 -12.05
N VAL A 166 -3.30 -0.21 -10.87
CA VAL A 166 -2.38 -1.02 -10.06
C VAL A 166 -3.13 -1.54 -8.85
N ALA A 167 -3.51 -2.81 -8.89
CA ALA A 167 -4.22 -3.48 -7.80
C ALA A 167 -3.21 -4.14 -6.85
N LEU A 168 -3.04 -3.57 -5.66
CA LEU A 168 -2.12 -4.04 -4.62
C LEU A 168 -2.88 -4.92 -3.62
N SER A 169 -2.67 -6.22 -3.67
CA SER A 169 -3.35 -7.19 -2.82
C SER A 169 -2.34 -8.03 -2.05
N GLU A 170 -1.82 -7.51 -0.94
CA GLU A 170 -0.76 -8.12 -0.12
C GLU A 170 -0.86 -9.65 -0.03
N CYS A 171 -1.98 -10.17 0.44
CA CYS A 171 -2.19 -11.62 0.52
C CYS A 171 -2.80 -12.23 -0.75
N GLY A 172 -3.25 -11.44 -1.71
CA GLY A 172 -3.99 -11.91 -2.91
C GLY A 172 -5.46 -12.27 -2.64
N LEU A 173 -6.01 -11.93 -1.47
CA LEU A 173 -7.31 -12.39 -0.98
C LEU A 173 -8.31 -11.28 -0.66
N SER A 174 -7.89 -10.03 -0.64
CA SER A 174 -8.80 -8.91 -0.39
C SER A 174 -9.82 -8.81 -1.51
N ALA A 175 -11.07 -9.15 -1.21
CA ALA A 175 -12.11 -9.22 -2.24
C ALA A 175 -12.32 -7.86 -2.93
N SER A 176 -12.25 -6.75 -2.18
CA SER A 176 -12.36 -5.41 -2.77
C SER A 176 -11.27 -5.15 -3.82
N ILE A 177 -10.02 -5.53 -3.57
CA ILE A 177 -8.93 -5.35 -4.53
C ILE A 177 -9.07 -6.30 -5.72
N ASN A 178 -9.49 -7.54 -5.48
CA ASN A 178 -9.81 -8.47 -6.55
C ASN A 178 -10.95 -7.93 -7.43
N GLY A 179 -11.96 -7.32 -6.81
CA GLY A 179 -13.05 -6.63 -7.51
C GLY A 179 -12.58 -5.43 -8.34
N SER A 180 -11.66 -4.64 -7.81
CA SER A 180 -11.01 -3.54 -8.57
C SER A 180 -10.27 -4.08 -9.78
N ALA A 181 -9.47 -5.15 -9.63
CA ALA A 181 -8.70 -5.75 -10.73
C ALA A 181 -9.61 -6.32 -11.82
N VAL A 182 -10.67 -7.03 -11.44
CA VAL A 182 -11.67 -7.56 -12.38
C VAL A 182 -12.37 -6.41 -13.11
N ARG A 183 -12.80 -5.37 -12.38
CA ARG A 183 -13.47 -4.22 -12.98
C ARG A 183 -12.57 -3.46 -13.95
N GLY A 184 -11.30 -3.23 -13.61
CA GLY A 184 -10.33 -2.64 -14.53
C GLY A 184 -10.17 -3.45 -15.81
N TYR A 185 -10.06 -4.77 -15.69
CA TYR A 185 -10.02 -5.67 -16.84
C TYR A 185 -11.28 -5.58 -17.71
N GLU A 186 -12.48 -5.55 -17.10
CA GLU A 186 -13.75 -5.40 -17.82
C GLU A 186 -13.85 -4.09 -18.61
N LEU A 187 -13.36 -2.99 -18.03
CA LEU A 187 -13.37 -1.65 -18.64
C LEU A 187 -12.28 -1.45 -19.70
N GLY A 188 -11.41 -2.43 -19.93
CA GLY A 188 -10.27 -2.28 -20.85
C GLY A 188 -9.16 -1.38 -20.32
N VAL A 189 -9.11 -1.16 -18.99
CA VAL A 189 -8.01 -0.49 -18.31
C VAL A 189 -6.81 -1.45 -18.22
N LYS A 190 -5.59 -0.98 -18.48
CA LYS A 190 -4.39 -1.80 -18.28
C LYS A 190 -4.19 -2.09 -16.80
N THR A 191 -4.46 -3.32 -16.38
CA THR A 191 -4.46 -3.74 -14.98
C THR A 191 -3.19 -4.52 -14.63
N TYR A 192 -2.48 -4.06 -13.61
CA TYR A 192 -1.35 -4.75 -12.98
C TYR A 192 -1.76 -5.25 -11.60
N TYR A 193 -1.71 -6.57 -11.40
CA TYR A 193 -2.11 -7.21 -10.15
C TYR A 193 -0.88 -7.69 -9.39
N LEU A 194 -0.58 -7.02 -8.27
CA LEU A 194 0.56 -7.31 -7.39
C LEU A 194 0.07 -8.11 -6.18
N PHE A 195 0.76 -9.20 -5.84
CA PHE A 195 0.41 -10.04 -4.68
C PHE A 195 1.62 -10.82 -4.15
N CYS A 196 1.57 -11.23 -2.87
CA CYS A 196 2.73 -11.76 -2.15
C CYS A 196 2.58 -13.20 -1.64
N ASN A 197 1.57 -13.94 -2.06
CA ASN A 197 1.45 -15.38 -1.77
C ASN A 197 1.68 -16.23 -3.03
N PRO A 198 2.10 -17.49 -2.89
CA PRO A 198 2.27 -18.39 -4.03
C PRO A 198 0.96 -18.59 -4.80
N GLU A 199 0.96 -18.32 -6.09
CA GLU A 199 -0.20 -18.45 -6.98
C GLU A 199 -0.88 -19.82 -6.87
N LYS A 200 -0.09 -20.89 -6.76
CA LYS A 200 -0.62 -22.24 -6.61
C LYS A 200 -1.54 -22.37 -5.40
N ILE A 201 -1.18 -21.75 -4.28
CA ILE A 201 -2.00 -21.78 -3.05
C ILE A 201 -3.28 -20.97 -3.26
N LEU A 202 -3.17 -19.77 -3.83
CA LEU A 202 -4.32 -18.91 -4.08
C LEU A 202 -5.34 -19.56 -5.00
N ARG A 203 -4.88 -20.25 -6.06
CA ARG A 203 -5.77 -20.94 -7.02
C ARG A 203 -6.45 -22.19 -6.47
N THR A 204 -5.79 -22.92 -5.57
CA THR A 204 -6.27 -24.26 -5.16
C THR A 204 -7.05 -24.26 -3.85
N HIS A 205 -6.81 -23.28 -2.99
CA HIS A 205 -7.36 -23.29 -1.63
C HIS A 205 -8.37 -22.19 -1.35
N LEU A 206 -8.43 -21.14 -2.16
CA LEU A 206 -9.14 -19.92 -1.81
C LEU A 206 -9.99 -19.37 -2.97
N ASP A 207 -11.29 -19.49 -2.83
CA ASP A 207 -12.26 -19.00 -3.82
C ASP A 207 -12.22 -17.48 -4.01
N ARG A 208 -11.76 -16.73 -3.01
CA ARG A 208 -11.69 -15.25 -3.04
C ARG A 208 -10.84 -14.70 -4.18
N ALA A 209 -9.81 -15.44 -4.63
CA ALA A 209 -8.95 -15.03 -5.73
C ALA A 209 -9.40 -15.55 -7.10
N ARG A 210 -10.42 -16.41 -7.16
CA ARG A 210 -10.83 -17.13 -8.38
C ARG A 210 -11.07 -16.16 -9.55
N ALA A 211 -11.91 -15.14 -9.35
CA ALA A 211 -12.31 -14.25 -10.43
C ALA A 211 -11.13 -13.50 -11.08
N VAL A 212 -10.17 -13.03 -10.29
CA VAL A 212 -8.99 -12.34 -10.84
C VAL A 212 -8.09 -13.32 -11.61
N PHE A 213 -7.94 -14.55 -11.12
CA PHE A 213 -7.16 -15.56 -11.84
C PHE A 213 -7.85 -16.04 -13.13
N GLU A 214 -9.18 -16.07 -13.18
CA GLU A 214 -9.93 -16.31 -14.41
C GLU A 214 -9.68 -15.21 -15.46
N CYS A 215 -9.65 -13.94 -15.07
CA CYS A 215 -9.26 -12.84 -15.95
C CYS A 215 -7.81 -12.98 -16.47
N LEU A 216 -6.87 -13.36 -15.59
CA LEU A 216 -5.48 -13.63 -15.98
C LEU A 216 -5.36 -14.77 -16.98
N ASP A 217 -6.12 -15.85 -16.79
CA ASP A 217 -6.13 -17.01 -17.67
C ASP A 217 -6.78 -16.67 -19.02
N GLU A 218 -7.89 -15.93 -19.04
CA GLU A 218 -8.53 -15.43 -20.26
C GLU A 218 -7.56 -14.55 -21.06
N TYR A 219 -6.92 -13.57 -20.40
CA TYR A 219 -5.93 -12.72 -21.05
C TYR A 219 -4.76 -13.51 -21.64
N ALA A 220 -4.18 -14.44 -20.87
CA ALA A 220 -3.08 -15.28 -21.33
C ALA A 220 -3.47 -16.16 -22.53
N ALA A 221 -4.69 -16.72 -22.51
CA ALA A 221 -5.22 -17.52 -23.61
C ALA A 221 -5.44 -16.70 -24.89
N ASN A 222 -5.98 -15.48 -24.76
CA ASN A 222 -6.19 -14.56 -25.88
C ASN A 222 -4.86 -14.11 -26.47
N LYS A 223 -3.90 -13.71 -25.64
CA LYS A 223 -2.55 -13.33 -26.07
C LYS A 223 -1.87 -14.45 -26.85
N LYS A 224 -1.98 -15.70 -26.38
CA LYS A 224 -1.43 -16.90 -27.09
C LYS A 224 -2.06 -17.12 -28.45
N LYS A 225 -3.33 -16.77 -28.60
CA LYS A 225 -4.09 -16.91 -29.88
C LYS A 225 -3.94 -15.68 -30.79
N GLY A 226 -3.24 -14.62 -30.35
CA GLY A 226 -3.13 -13.35 -31.06
C GLY A 226 -4.44 -12.56 -31.09
N ILE A 227 -5.34 -12.79 -30.13
CA ILE A 227 -6.62 -12.09 -30.02
C ILE A 227 -6.42 -10.88 -29.13
N ASP A 228 -6.66 -9.69 -29.68
CA ASP A 228 -6.78 -8.46 -28.92
C ASP A 228 -8.28 -8.14 -28.75
N ASN A 229 -8.76 -8.25 -27.51
CA ASN A 229 -10.14 -7.92 -27.13
C ASN A 229 -10.23 -6.60 -26.37
N GLY A 230 -9.17 -5.80 -26.39
CA GLY A 230 -9.08 -4.52 -25.68
C GLY A 230 -8.95 -4.66 -24.16
N LYS A 231 -8.77 -5.87 -23.63
CA LYS A 231 -8.63 -6.14 -22.20
C LYS A 231 -7.20 -6.55 -21.86
N TYR A 232 -6.70 -6.07 -20.74
CA TYR A 232 -5.31 -6.28 -20.32
C TYR A 232 -5.23 -6.50 -18.81
N ILE A 233 -4.66 -7.61 -18.38
CA ILE A 233 -4.30 -7.86 -17.00
C ILE A 233 -3.02 -8.68 -16.92
N VAL A 234 -2.09 -8.22 -16.07
CA VAL A 234 -0.79 -8.87 -15.85
C VAL A 234 -0.52 -8.99 -14.35
N LYS A 235 0.01 -10.13 -13.95
CA LYS A 235 0.42 -10.38 -12.56
C LYS A 235 1.89 -10.02 -12.35
N ILE A 236 2.18 -9.47 -11.17
CA ILE A 236 3.53 -9.25 -10.65
C ILE A 236 3.60 -9.93 -9.27
N PRO A 237 4.05 -11.20 -9.20
CA PRO A 237 4.13 -11.94 -7.95
C PRO A 237 5.35 -11.50 -7.13
N LEU A 238 5.13 -11.11 -5.87
CA LEU A 238 6.13 -10.56 -4.95
C LEU A 238 6.29 -11.42 -3.68
N PHE A 239 6.34 -12.73 -3.81
CA PHE A 239 6.40 -13.66 -2.67
C PHE A 239 7.73 -13.58 -1.92
N VAL A 240 7.73 -13.06 -0.71
CA VAL A 240 8.91 -12.85 0.16
C VAL A 240 8.98 -13.82 1.36
N GLY A 241 8.16 -14.86 1.37
CA GLY A 241 8.12 -15.82 2.46
C GLY A 241 7.11 -15.45 3.56
N ASN A 242 7.29 -16.06 4.73
CA ASN A 242 6.42 -15.85 5.87
C ASN A 242 6.71 -14.52 6.56
N MET A 243 5.72 -13.94 7.24
CA MET A 243 5.83 -12.63 7.89
C MET A 243 6.67 -12.66 9.17
N ALA A 244 7.44 -11.60 9.43
CA ALA A 244 8.21 -11.45 10.66
C ALA A 244 7.31 -11.53 11.91
N VAL A 245 6.11 -11.00 11.83
CA VAL A 245 5.01 -11.22 12.76
C VAL A 245 3.88 -11.90 11.99
N SER A 246 3.47 -13.09 12.42
CA SER A 246 2.44 -13.89 11.75
C SER A 246 1.15 -13.09 11.53
N GLY A 247 0.62 -13.10 10.31
CA GLY A 247 -0.57 -12.35 9.92
C GLY A 247 -0.37 -10.84 9.77
N SER A 248 0.83 -10.31 10.06
CA SER A 248 1.10 -8.89 9.90
C SER A 248 1.72 -8.57 8.54
N THR A 249 0.87 -8.32 7.55
CA THR A 249 1.28 -8.03 6.16
C THR A 249 2.03 -6.70 6.02
N ARG A 250 1.89 -5.77 6.96
CA ARG A 250 2.65 -4.51 7.01
C ARG A 250 4.18 -4.68 7.15
N MET A 251 4.64 -5.91 7.39
CA MET A 251 6.08 -6.24 7.46
C MET A 251 6.68 -6.35 6.04
N GLN A 252 7.26 -7.49 5.68
CA GLN A 252 7.97 -7.66 4.41
C GLN A 252 7.10 -7.44 3.17
N VAL A 253 5.81 -7.78 3.25
CA VAL A 253 4.89 -7.68 2.12
C VAL A 253 4.67 -6.22 1.72
N THR A 254 4.28 -5.37 2.65
CA THR A 254 4.15 -3.93 2.40
C THR A 254 5.47 -3.34 1.87
N THR A 255 6.60 -3.75 2.46
CA THR A 255 7.91 -3.24 2.04
C THR A 255 8.27 -3.64 0.61
N VAL A 256 8.03 -4.90 0.19
CA VAL A 256 8.33 -5.32 -1.19
C VAL A 256 7.39 -4.68 -2.21
N GLU A 257 6.11 -4.48 -1.87
CA GLU A 257 5.16 -3.79 -2.74
C GLU A 257 5.55 -2.31 -2.90
N LEU A 258 5.93 -1.63 -1.80
CA LEU A 258 6.41 -0.24 -1.84
C LEU A 258 7.70 -0.12 -2.68
N LEU A 259 8.65 -1.03 -2.49
CA LEU A 259 9.88 -1.05 -3.28
C LEU A 259 9.58 -1.26 -4.76
N ALA A 260 8.73 -2.22 -5.11
CA ALA A 260 8.40 -2.53 -6.49
C ALA A 260 7.61 -1.39 -7.16
N ALA A 261 6.52 -0.95 -6.56
CA ALA A 261 5.66 0.09 -7.12
C ALA A 261 6.36 1.46 -7.13
N GLY A 262 7.08 1.80 -6.05
CA GLY A 262 7.84 3.04 -5.94
C GLY A 262 8.97 3.12 -6.97
N ALA A 263 9.74 2.04 -7.14
CA ALA A 263 10.80 1.99 -8.16
C ALA A 263 10.22 2.12 -9.58
N ALA A 264 9.06 1.51 -9.87
CA ALA A 264 8.41 1.65 -11.16
C ALA A 264 8.00 3.11 -11.44
N LEU A 265 7.41 3.79 -10.44
CA LEU A 265 7.04 5.21 -10.54
C LEU A 265 8.27 6.10 -10.76
N GLU A 266 9.32 5.93 -9.95
CA GLU A 266 10.52 6.76 -10.05
C GLU A 266 11.28 6.52 -11.35
N VAL A 267 11.42 5.28 -11.81
CA VAL A 267 12.09 4.99 -13.08
C VAL A 267 11.30 5.54 -14.27
N ALA A 268 9.97 5.46 -14.25
CA ALA A 268 9.13 6.08 -15.27
C ALA A 268 9.29 7.62 -15.27
N ALA A 269 9.27 8.25 -14.10
CA ALA A 269 9.50 9.69 -13.94
C ALA A 269 10.90 10.08 -14.43
N ASN A 270 11.94 9.33 -14.08
CA ASN A 270 13.31 9.57 -14.52
C ASN A 270 13.47 9.47 -16.03
N ARG A 271 12.78 8.52 -16.67
CA ARG A 271 12.74 8.39 -18.14
C ARG A 271 12.09 9.63 -18.77
N TRP A 272 10.92 10.03 -18.24
CA TRP A 272 10.23 11.22 -18.72
C TRP A 272 11.06 12.49 -18.55
N LEU A 273 11.68 12.70 -17.39
CA LEU A 273 12.54 13.86 -17.11
C LEU A 273 13.72 13.94 -18.07
N LYS A 274 14.41 12.81 -18.31
CA LYS A 274 15.55 12.75 -19.24
C LYS A 274 15.18 13.04 -20.69
N GLU A 275 13.95 12.72 -21.09
CA GLU A 275 13.47 12.99 -22.45
C GLU A 275 12.97 14.42 -22.66
N ASN A 276 12.49 15.08 -21.61
CA ASN A 276 11.79 16.37 -21.72
C ASN A 276 12.55 17.55 -21.13
N LEU A 277 13.60 17.33 -20.35
CA LEU A 277 14.40 18.39 -19.72
C LEU A 277 15.82 18.41 -20.25
N THR A 278 16.41 19.61 -20.26
CA THR A 278 17.84 19.82 -20.55
C THR A 278 18.73 19.32 -19.41
N GLU A 279 20.01 19.05 -19.70
CA GLU A 279 20.98 18.66 -18.65
C GLU A 279 21.09 19.71 -17.53
N GLN A 280 20.97 20.99 -17.88
CA GLN A 280 21.02 22.08 -16.91
C GLN A 280 19.80 22.02 -15.95
N GLU A 281 18.60 21.78 -16.47
CA GLU A 281 17.37 21.61 -15.68
C GLU A 281 17.43 20.36 -14.83
N LEU A 282 17.92 19.23 -15.37
CA LEU A 282 18.12 18.01 -14.61
C LEU A 282 19.07 18.22 -13.42
N SER A 283 20.12 19.04 -13.59
CA SER A 283 21.05 19.32 -12.49
C SER A 283 20.41 20.06 -11.30
N VAL A 284 19.33 20.82 -11.56
CA VAL A 284 18.59 21.56 -10.51
C VAL A 284 17.69 20.64 -9.67
N ILE A 285 17.24 19.51 -10.25
CA ILE A 285 16.37 18.56 -9.54
C ILE A 285 17.09 17.98 -8.33
N GLY A 286 18.37 17.62 -8.51
CA GLY A 286 19.18 16.96 -7.49
C GLY A 286 18.79 15.48 -7.30
N GLY A 287 19.53 14.77 -6.46
CA GLY A 287 19.31 13.35 -6.21
C GLY A 287 19.93 12.41 -7.25
N GLN A 288 19.71 11.13 -7.07
CA GLN A 288 20.21 10.09 -7.99
C GLN A 288 19.03 9.51 -8.78
N MET A 289 19.18 9.45 -10.09
CA MET A 289 18.20 8.80 -10.97
C MET A 289 18.58 7.32 -11.10
N LEU A 290 18.15 6.51 -10.14
CA LEU A 290 18.48 5.10 -10.09
C LEU A 290 17.77 4.29 -11.18
N SER A 291 18.43 3.25 -11.66
CA SER A 291 17.84 2.17 -12.43
C SER A 291 17.17 1.14 -11.53
N LEU A 292 16.39 0.22 -12.08
CA LEU A 292 15.73 -0.84 -11.30
C LEU A 292 16.73 -1.72 -10.53
N ASP A 293 17.87 -2.08 -11.16
CA ASP A 293 18.90 -2.87 -10.48
C ASP A 293 19.52 -2.10 -9.30
N GLU A 294 19.78 -0.79 -9.48
CA GLU A 294 20.32 0.05 -8.41
C GLU A 294 19.35 0.22 -7.24
N TYR A 295 18.01 0.19 -7.48
CA TYR A 295 17.03 0.16 -6.38
C TYR A 295 17.15 -1.10 -5.53
N ALA A 296 17.28 -2.27 -6.14
CA ALA A 296 17.48 -3.52 -5.40
C ALA A 296 18.77 -3.51 -4.58
N GLU A 297 19.87 -3.00 -5.15
CA GLU A 297 21.16 -2.86 -4.48
C GLU A 297 21.10 -1.84 -3.33
N ALA A 298 20.42 -0.69 -3.53
CA ALA A 298 20.22 0.32 -2.50
C ALA A 298 19.43 -0.24 -1.31
N PHE A 299 18.41 -1.08 -1.54
CA PHE A 299 17.68 -1.75 -0.47
C PHE A 299 18.56 -2.71 0.33
N VAL A 300 19.41 -3.50 -0.33
CA VAL A 300 20.40 -4.37 0.35
C VAL A 300 21.33 -3.54 1.24
N SER A 301 21.82 -2.42 0.71
CA SER A 301 22.70 -1.50 1.45
C SER A 301 21.99 -0.89 2.66
N LEU A 302 20.74 -0.43 2.50
CA LEU A 302 19.92 0.12 3.56
C LEU A 302 19.70 -0.91 4.69
N ASN A 303 19.26 -2.12 4.35
CA ASN A 303 19.04 -3.19 5.34
C ASN A 303 20.30 -3.52 6.12
N LYS A 304 21.47 -3.59 5.45
CA LYS A 304 22.77 -3.80 6.09
C LYS A 304 23.12 -2.65 7.05
N GLN A 305 22.87 -1.42 6.67
CA GLN A 305 23.13 -0.24 7.52
C GLN A 305 22.23 -0.24 8.75
N LEU A 306 20.93 -0.50 8.61
CA LEU A 306 19.95 -0.56 9.70
C LEU A 306 20.24 -1.70 10.68
N SER A 307 20.74 -2.84 10.19
CA SER A 307 21.01 -4.03 10.99
C SER A 307 22.38 -4.02 11.69
N SER A 308 23.11 -2.91 11.68
CA SER A 308 24.45 -2.81 12.26
C SER A 308 24.80 -1.42 12.83
N GLY A 309 25.89 -1.36 13.58
CA GLY A 309 26.54 -0.12 14.01
C GLY A 309 25.66 0.84 14.81
N LYS A 310 25.72 2.14 14.46
CA LYS A 310 24.99 3.20 15.15
C LYS A 310 23.48 3.15 14.88
N ALA A 311 23.08 2.79 13.67
CA ALA A 311 21.67 2.74 13.29
C ALA A 311 20.93 1.67 14.11
N LEU A 312 21.45 0.45 14.19
CA LEU A 312 20.86 -0.62 15.01
C LEU A 312 20.76 -0.21 16.49
N LYS A 313 21.81 0.41 17.04
CA LYS A 313 21.79 0.92 18.42
C LYS A 313 20.75 2.02 18.62
N GLY A 314 20.57 2.90 17.63
CA GLY A 314 19.56 3.96 17.65
C GLY A 314 18.16 3.39 17.67
N LEU A 315 17.86 2.43 16.77
CA LEU A 315 16.58 1.73 16.73
C LEU A 315 16.27 1.01 18.06
N ALA A 316 17.25 0.27 18.58
CA ALA A 316 17.08 -0.41 19.87
C ALA A 316 16.74 0.56 21.02
N LYS A 317 17.44 1.70 21.09
CA LYS A 317 17.15 2.75 22.08
C LYS A 317 15.74 3.33 21.94
N ALA A 318 15.27 3.54 20.70
CA ALA A 318 13.92 4.02 20.46
C ALA A 318 12.87 3.03 20.95
N VAL A 319 13.07 1.74 20.65
CA VAL A 319 12.20 0.65 21.15
C VAL A 319 12.20 0.59 22.67
N ASP A 320 13.38 0.61 23.32
CA ASP A 320 13.49 0.60 24.79
C ASP A 320 12.80 1.80 25.42
N PHE A 321 12.96 2.98 24.82
CA PHE A 321 12.31 4.20 25.31
C PHE A 321 10.79 4.10 25.26
N GLU A 322 10.25 3.64 24.14
CA GLU A 322 8.81 3.51 23.95
C GLU A 322 8.21 2.43 24.85
N VAL A 323 8.84 1.24 24.92
CA VAL A 323 8.42 0.14 25.79
C VAL A 323 8.42 0.58 27.27
N ASN A 324 9.46 1.28 27.72
CA ASN A 324 9.56 1.78 29.09
C ASN A 324 8.46 2.82 29.38
N THR A 325 8.13 3.68 28.41
CA THR A 325 7.05 4.66 28.55
C THR A 325 5.71 3.95 28.75
N TYR A 326 5.40 2.93 27.94
CA TYR A 326 4.16 2.16 28.07
C TYR A 326 4.09 1.34 29.36
N ASN A 327 5.19 0.73 29.78
CA ASN A 327 5.27 0.01 31.05
C ASN A 327 4.98 0.90 32.27
N GLN A 328 5.32 2.19 32.17
CA GLN A 328 5.01 3.22 33.16
C GLN A 328 3.61 3.83 32.97
N LYS A 329 2.80 3.29 32.05
CA LYS A 329 1.49 3.84 31.66
C LYS A 329 1.56 5.28 31.14
N GLY A 330 2.68 5.66 30.57
CA GLY A 330 2.87 6.92 29.86
C GLY A 330 2.32 6.86 28.43
N LEU A 331 2.27 8.02 27.81
CA LEU A 331 1.82 8.20 26.43
C LEU A 331 2.99 8.63 25.55
N VAL A 332 2.98 8.20 24.30
CA VAL A 332 3.98 8.59 23.29
C VAL A 332 3.32 9.51 22.27
N THR A 333 3.94 10.67 22.04
CA THR A 333 3.53 11.59 20.98
C THR A 333 4.60 11.64 19.90
N TYR A 334 4.22 11.25 18.69
CA TYR A 334 5.06 11.42 17.52
C TYR A 334 4.81 12.79 16.91
N ILE A 335 5.83 13.63 16.92
CA ILE A 335 5.80 14.95 16.27
C ILE A 335 6.48 14.81 14.93
N THR A 336 5.75 15.03 13.85
CA THR A 336 6.25 14.82 12.50
C THR A 336 5.80 15.93 11.56
N HIS A 337 6.66 16.27 10.61
CA HIS A 337 6.34 17.13 9.47
C HIS A 337 6.69 16.39 8.20
N GLN A 338 5.75 16.26 7.27
CA GLN A 338 5.85 15.53 5.99
C GLN A 338 5.79 13.99 6.10
N TYR A 339 6.10 13.37 7.23
CA TYR A 339 6.14 11.91 7.43
C TYR A 339 4.93 11.39 8.21
N LEU A 340 3.81 12.09 8.15
CA LEU A 340 2.61 11.73 8.92
C LEU A 340 2.09 10.35 8.52
N LEU A 341 1.99 10.07 7.22
CA LEU A 341 1.48 8.81 6.70
C LEU A 341 2.39 7.63 7.05
N ASP A 342 3.70 7.83 7.02
CA ASP A 342 4.68 6.81 7.38
C ASP A 342 4.47 6.30 8.81
N ILE A 343 4.33 7.23 9.75
CA ILE A 343 4.10 6.89 11.15
C ILE A 343 2.71 6.28 11.35
N MET A 344 1.67 6.85 10.74
CA MET A 344 0.30 6.34 10.84
C MET A 344 0.14 4.94 10.25
N THR A 345 0.93 4.57 9.26
CA THR A 345 0.90 3.23 8.67
C THR A 345 1.14 2.16 9.73
N ASP A 346 2.00 2.42 10.71
CA ASP A 346 2.31 1.46 11.77
C ASP A 346 1.49 1.63 13.04
N THR A 347 1.05 2.85 13.35
CA THR A 347 0.43 3.16 14.64
C THR A 347 -1.08 3.01 14.66
N THR A 348 -1.75 2.92 13.50
CA THR A 348 -3.21 2.86 13.40
C THR A 348 -3.77 1.44 13.25
N GLU A 349 -3.00 0.41 13.59
CA GLU A 349 -3.50 -0.96 13.56
C GLU A 349 -4.50 -1.21 14.68
N ARG A 350 -5.51 -2.02 14.38
CA ARG A 350 -6.54 -2.41 15.34
C ARG A 350 -6.06 -3.49 16.31
N GLN A 351 -6.66 -3.54 17.47
CA GLN A 351 -6.54 -4.69 18.36
C GLN A 351 -7.14 -5.95 17.70
N PRO A 352 -6.63 -7.17 17.96
CA PRO A 352 -5.55 -7.45 18.94
C PRO A 352 -4.15 -7.50 18.34
N THR A 353 -3.93 -7.13 17.06
CA THR A 353 -2.67 -7.37 16.35
C THR A 353 -1.47 -6.77 17.07
N PHE A 354 -1.59 -5.54 17.58
CA PHE A 354 -0.54 -4.86 18.35
C PHE A 354 -0.96 -4.42 19.74
N THR A 355 -2.15 -4.75 20.19
CA THR A 355 -2.68 -4.35 21.51
C THR A 355 -2.64 -2.85 21.81
N LEU A 356 -2.44 -2.02 20.78
CA LEU A 356 -2.52 -0.57 20.91
C LEU A 356 -3.97 -0.13 20.76
N PRO A 357 -4.49 0.72 21.66
CA PRO A 357 -5.80 1.34 21.46
C PRO A 357 -5.81 2.15 20.17
N PRO A 358 -6.94 2.20 19.45
CA PRO A 358 -7.07 3.07 18.28
C PRO A 358 -6.87 4.53 18.70
N PHE A 359 -6.40 5.34 17.75
CA PHE A 359 -6.30 6.78 17.98
C PHE A 359 -7.67 7.36 18.33
N ARG A 360 -7.69 8.26 19.29
CA ARG A 360 -8.84 9.10 19.60
C ARG A 360 -8.50 10.57 19.33
N LYS A 361 -9.51 11.36 19.07
CA LYS A 361 -9.35 12.81 18.92
C LYS A 361 -8.83 13.42 20.24
N PHE A 362 -8.06 14.50 20.14
CA PHE A 362 -7.50 15.15 21.31
C PHE A 362 -8.59 15.71 22.27
N ASN A 363 -9.75 16.02 21.75
CA ASN A 363 -10.93 16.52 22.49
C ASN A 363 -11.94 15.44 22.84
N ASP A 364 -11.70 14.18 22.51
CA ASP A 364 -12.52 13.05 22.91
C ASP A 364 -12.09 12.56 24.29
N HIS A 365 -12.99 12.72 25.27
CA HIS A 365 -12.79 12.31 26.66
C HIS A 365 -13.57 11.04 27.02
N THR A 366 -14.26 10.43 26.06
CA THR A 366 -15.14 9.27 26.27
C THR A 366 -14.57 7.97 25.76
N SER A 367 -13.78 7.99 24.68
CA SER A 367 -13.11 6.82 24.15
C SER A 367 -11.92 6.38 25.01
N GLU A 368 -11.46 5.14 24.83
CA GLU A 368 -10.24 4.65 25.47
C GLU A 368 -9.04 5.57 25.20
N VAL A 369 -8.16 5.68 26.18
CA VAL A 369 -6.93 6.47 26.04
C VAL A 369 -6.03 5.84 25.00
N SER A 370 -5.64 6.60 23.98
CA SER A 370 -4.62 6.20 23.02
C SER A 370 -3.24 6.30 23.65
N TRP A 371 -2.39 5.31 23.41
CA TRP A 371 -1.02 5.30 23.94
C TRP A 371 -0.06 6.07 23.03
N ALA A 372 -0.42 6.23 21.78
CA ALA A 372 0.35 7.00 20.82
C ALA A 372 -0.51 8.08 20.16
N TYR A 373 0.09 9.21 19.90
CA TYR A 373 -0.49 10.33 19.17
C TYR A 373 0.48 10.77 18.09
N ILE A 374 -0.06 11.15 16.92
CA ILE A 374 0.74 11.75 15.84
C ILE A 374 0.28 13.17 15.65
N LYS A 375 1.21 14.10 15.56
CA LYS A 375 0.93 15.52 15.39
C LYS A 375 1.93 16.19 14.46
N ASP A 376 1.42 16.97 13.51
CA ASP A 376 2.22 17.98 12.82
C ASP A 376 2.27 19.24 13.72
N PRO A 377 3.48 19.68 14.13
CA PRO A 377 3.62 20.83 15.04
C PRO A 377 3.42 22.17 14.35
N LEU A 378 3.43 22.22 13.01
CA LEU A 378 3.45 23.46 12.23
C LEU A 378 2.08 23.91 11.77
N TYR A 379 1.11 23.00 11.67
CA TYR A 379 -0.18 23.27 11.06
C TYR A 379 -1.36 22.76 11.89
N PRO A 380 -2.54 23.40 11.77
CA PRO A 380 -3.82 22.80 12.15
C PRO A 380 -4.08 21.53 11.34
N ASN A 381 -4.89 20.61 11.85
CA ASN A 381 -5.12 19.31 11.22
C ASN A 381 -5.52 19.39 9.75
N GLU A 382 -6.47 20.26 9.39
CA GLU A 382 -6.95 20.44 8.01
C GLU A 382 -5.82 20.83 7.06
N VAL A 383 -4.94 21.74 7.49
CA VAL A 383 -3.79 22.19 6.69
C VAL A 383 -2.73 21.10 6.65
N ALA A 384 -2.48 20.39 7.77
CA ALA A 384 -1.55 19.30 7.84
C ALA A 384 -1.92 18.17 6.86
N TRP A 385 -3.20 17.78 6.81
CA TRP A 385 -3.68 16.79 5.86
C TRP A 385 -3.48 17.21 4.41
N GLN A 386 -3.78 18.47 4.05
CA GLN A 386 -3.54 18.98 2.70
C GLN A 386 -2.05 18.96 2.33
N HIS A 387 -1.17 19.28 3.27
CA HIS A 387 0.27 19.18 3.07
C HIS A 387 0.74 17.75 2.82
N VAL A 388 0.14 16.78 3.52
CA VAL A 388 0.50 15.37 3.39
C VAL A 388 -0.02 14.77 2.09
N PHE A 389 -1.30 14.94 1.79
CA PHE A 389 -1.93 14.37 0.60
C PHE A 389 -1.62 15.13 -0.68
N ARG A 390 -1.34 16.44 -0.57
CA ARG A 390 -1.24 17.33 -1.74
C ARG A 390 -2.46 17.29 -2.67
N ARG A 391 -3.58 16.85 -2.16
CA ARG A 391 -4.89 16.76 -2.77
C ARG A 391 -5.99 16.87 -1.72
N PRO A 392 -7.25 17.10 -2.12
CA PRO A 392 -8.38 16.97 -1.20
C PRO A 392 -8.47 15.56 -0.60
N ILE A 393 -9.00 15.47 0.61
CA ILE A 393 -9.30 14.20 1.27
C ILE A 393 -10.40 13.49 0.49
N LYS A 394 -10.22 12.18 0.25
CA LYS A 394 -11.19 11.32 -0.44
C LYS A 394 -11.99 10.52 0.59
N GLY A 395 -13.25 10.89 0.78
CA GLY A 395 -14.23 10.06 1.46
C GLY A 395 -15.00 9.18 0.49
N LEU A 396 -15.89 8.36 1.03
CA LEU A 396 -16.88 7.61 0.27
C LEU A 396 -18.26 8.16 0.64
N GLU A 397 -18.91 8.78 -0.33
CA GLU A 397 -20.23 9.39 -0.16
C GLU A 397 -21.34 8.44 -0.66
N TRP A 398 -21.28 7.16 -0.19
CA TRP A 398 -22.20 6.12 -0.62
C TRP A 398 -23.53 6.17 0.14
N SER A 399 -24.61 6.16 -0.62
CA SER A 399 -25.97 6.09 -0.09
C SER A 399 -26.33 4.67 0.36
N LYS A 400 -27.41 4.56 1.11
CA LYS A 400 -28.00 3.26 1.47
C LYS A 400 -28.35 2.43 0.21
N GLU A 401 -28.84 3.08 -0.83
CA GLU A 401 -29.15 2.49 -2.12
C GLU A 401 -27.90 1.94 -2.82
N ASP A 402 -26.75 2.59 -2.67
CA ASP A 402 -25.48 2.08 -3.18
C ASP A 402 -25.10 0.79 -2.49
N TYR A 403 -25.17 0.72 -1.16
CA TYR A 403 -24.89 -0.51 -0.41
C TYR A 403 -25.85 -1.66 -0.78
N ILE A 404 -27.12 -1.38 -1.02
CA ILE A 404 -28.09 -2.37 -1.51
C ILE A 404 -27.70 -2.88 -2.89
N LYS A 405 -27.38 -2.01 -3.83
CA LYS A 405 -26.94 -2.38 -5.19
C LYS A 405 -25.66 -3.20 -5.19
N MET A 406 -24.75 -2.95 -4.25
CA MET A 406 -23.51 -3.67 -4.09
C MET A 406 -23.65 -4.99 -3.31
N ASN A 407 -24.87 -5.39 -2.92
CA ASN A 407 -25.15 -6.57 -2.11
C ASN A 407 -24.38 -6.59 -0.77
N ALA A 408 -24.27 -5.43 -0.12
CA ALA A 408 -23.73 -5.35 1.21
C ALA A 408 -24.55 -6.15 2.23
N SER A 409 -23.92 -6.53 3.34
CA SER A 409 -24.65 -7.20 4.43
C SER A 409 -25.75 -6.32 4.99
N GLN A 410 -26.77 -6.95 5.58
CA GLN A 410 -27.88 -6.22 6.18
C GLN A 410 -27.41 -5.29 7.32
N ASP A 411 -26.32 -5.66 8.00
CA ASP A 411 -25.74 -4.83 9.06
C ASP A 411 -25.14 -3.54 8.50
N ILE A 412 -24.41 -3.60 7.38
CA ILE A 412 -23.87 -2.43 6.68
C ILE A 412 -25.00 -1.56 6.14
N ILE A 413 -26.03 -2.17 5.53
CA ILE A 413 -27.19 -1.45 4.98
C ILE A 413 -27.96 -0.70 6.08
N ASN A 414 -28.12 -1.30 7.26
CA ASN A 414 -28.84 -0.69 8.37
C ASN A 414 -28.02 0.34 9.15
N ASN A 415 -26.70 0.12 9.23
CA ASN A 415 -25.75 0.99 9.93
C ASN A 415 -24.54 1.27 9.01
N PRO A 416 -24.71 2.14 7.99
CA PRO A 416 -23.62 2.45 7.09
C PRO A 416 -22.41 2.98 7.87
N PRO A 417 -21.19 2.50 7.57
CA PRO A 417 -19.99 3.04 8.21
C PRO A 417 -19.82 4.51 7.87
N MET A 418 -19.28 5.24 8.83
CA MET A 418 -18.92 6.63 8.66
C MET A 418 -17.58 6.69 7.91
N VAL A 419 -17.62 7.04 6.64
CA VAL A 419 -16.45 7.02 5.73
C VAL A 419 -16.31 8.31 4.90
N SER A 420 -17.03 9.37 5.30
CA SER A 420 -16.95 10.67 4.63
C SER A 420 -15.58 11.35 4.82
N GLY A 421 -15.23 12.24 3.90
CA GLY A 421 -13.99 13.02 4.00
C GLY A 421 -13.93 13.89 5.25
N ASN A 422 -15.07 14.38 5.76
CA ASN A 422 -15.12 15.20 6.96
C ASN A 422 -14.67 14.45 8.22
N GLU A 423 -14.92 13.15 8.30
CA GLU A 423 -14.54 12.34 9.46
C GLU A 423 -13.03 12.10 9.57
N VAL A 424 -12.28 12.28 8.49
CA VAL A 424 -10.81 12.25 8.52
C VAL A 424 -10.27 13.51 9.19
N LEU A 425 -10.92 14.66 8.98
CA LEU A 425 -10.50 15.96 9.51
C LEU A 425 -10.81 16.12 11.00
N GLU A 426 -11.85 15.47 11.47
CA GLU A 426 -12.24 15.49 12.87
C GLU A 426 -11.31 14.66 13.76
#